data_1eac9643233ef48ec436c0238edd4e87
#
_entry.id   1eac9643233ef48ec436c0238edd4e87
#
_cell.length_a   1.000
_cell.length_b   1.000
_cell.length_c   1.000
_cell.angle_alpha   90.00
_cell.angle_beta   90.00
_cell.angle_gamma   90.00
#
_symmetry.space_group_name_H-M   'P 1'
#
loop_
_entity.id
_entity.type
_entity.pdbx_description
1 polymer ?
#
loop_
_entity_poly.entity_id
_entity_poly.type
_entity_poly.pdbx_seq_one_letter_code
_entity_poly.pdbx_strand_id
1 'polypeptide(L)'
;MNHHDHHDDTRSEGQSRLSEREKLGKLLEFWIKHNDDHVNTYREWSKKAGSENLGEVEHLLKEACERTLSINELFKQAIKKLR
;
A
#
# COMPACT_ATOMS: atom_id res chain seq x y z
N MET A 1 -10.97 -19.07 -3.36
CA MET A 1 -10.87 -18.50 -2.88
C MET A 1 -10.88 -18.05 -2.80
N ASN A 2 -11.09 -18.66 -2.83
CA ASN A 2 -11.04 -18.05 -2.37
C ASN A 2 -11.13 -17.48 -2.19
N HIS A 3 -11.30 -17.68 -2.06
CA HIS A 3 -11.26 -16.95 -1.42
C HIS A 3 -11.28 -16.18 -1.21
N HIS A 4 -11.54 -16.50 -1.21
CA HIS A 4 -11.58 -15.69 -0.56
C HIS A 4 -11.65 -14.87 -0.44
N ASP A 5 -11.91 -15.35 -0.59
CA ASP A 5 -12.02 -14.48 -0.09
C ASP A 5 -12.41 -13.90 0.24
N HIS A 6 -12.78 -14.31 0.34
CA HIS A 6 -13.04 -13.62 1.11
C HIS A 6 -13.29 -13.00 1.59
N HIS A 7 -13.63 -13.23 1.64
CA HIS A 7 -13.87 -12.59 2.55
C HIS A 7 -14.23 -11.99 2.95
N ASP A 8 -14.55 -12.37 2.77
CA ASP A 8 -14.94 -11.73 3.48
C ASP A 8 -15.48 -11.34 4.04
N ASP A 9 -15.76 -11.69 4.04
CA ASP A 9 -16.23 -11.19 4.80
C ASP A 9 -16.72 -11.00 5.60
N THR A 10 -16.94 -11.36 5.78
CA THR A 10 -17.33 -11.05 6.63
C THR A 10 -17.85 -11.01 7.44
N ARG A 11 -18.08 -11.28 7.89
CA ARG A 11 -18.46 -11.14 8.77
C ARG A 11 -18.83 -10.81 9.71
N SER A 12 -18.62 -11.03 10.01
CA SER A 12 -19.30 -10.78 10.87
C SER A 12 -19.44 -10.25 12.17
N GLU A 13 -19.46 -10.73 13.15
CA GLU A 13 -20.02 -10.29 14.35
C GLU A 13 -19.19 -9.34 15.07
N GLY A 14 -18.01 -9.73 15.43
CA GLY A 14 -17.03 -8.85 15.99
C GLY A 14 -16.78 -7.67 15.10
N GLN A 15 -16.86 -7.92 13.84
CA GLN A 15 -16.66 -6.90 12.85
C GLN A 15 -17.73 -5.84 12.89
N SER A 16 -18.94 -6.23 13.24
CA SER A 16 -20.04 -5.29 13.25
C SER A 16 -19.89 -4.25 14.35
N ARG A 17 -18.95 -4.44 15.27
CA ARG A 17 -18.70 -3.47 16.33
C ARG A 17 -17.93 -2.27 15.86
N LEU A 18 -17.24 -2.39 14.73
CA LEU A 18 -16.50 -1.28 14.17
C LEU A 18 -17.39 -0.56 13.17
N SER A 19 -17.38 0.77 13.22
CA SER A 19 -18.05 1.55 12.22
C SER A 19 -17.30 1.42 10.90
N GLU A 20 -17.97 1.77 9.81
CA GLU A 20 -17.30 1.79 8.52
C GLU A 20 -16.13 2.76 8.50
N ARG A 21 -16.27 3.87 9.24
CA ARG A 21 -15.19 4.84 9.38
C ARG A 21 -13.97 4.20 10.02
N GLU A 22 -14.17 3.45 11.10
CA GLU A 22 -13.06 2.81 11.79
C GLU A 22 -12.40 1.75 10.92
N LYS A 23 -13.21 0.98 10.20
CA LYS A 23 -12.68 -0.02 9.29
C LYS A 23 -11.84 0.62 8.20
N LEU A 24 -12.32 1.71 7.64
CA LEU A 24 -11.59 2.41 6.59
C LEU A 24 -10.26 2.94 7.12
N GLY A 25 -10.26 3.49 8.34
CA GLY A 25 -9.02 3.95 8.93
C GLY A 25 -7.98 2.85 9.05
N LYS A 26 -8.42 1.67 9.49
CA LYS A 26 -7.50 0.54 9.62
C LYS A 26 -7.00 0.06 8.27
N LEU A 27 -7.87 0.08 7.26
CA LEU A 27 -7.47 -0.30 5.91
C LEU A 27 -6.44 0.66 5.36
N LEU A 28 -6.65 1.96 5.57
CA LEU A 28 -5.71 2.96 5.09
C LEU A 28 -4.33 2.76 5.73
N GLU A 29 -4.31 2.49 7.04
CA GLU A 29 -3.04 2.23 7.71
C GLU A 29 -2.36 0.99 7.15
N PHE A 30 -3.14 -0.05 6.88
CA PHE A 30 -2.61 -1.27 6.29
C PHE A 30 -2.03 -1.01 4.89
N TRP A 31 -2.76 -0.25 4.07
CA TRP A 31 -2.32 0.05 2.72
C TRP A 31 -1.02 0.85 2.71
N ILE A 32 -0.88 1.80 3.63
CA ILE A 32 0.34 2.59 3.73
C ILE A 32 1.52 1.68 4.05
N LYS A 33 1.35 0.81 5.03
CA LYS A 33 2.43 -0.09 5.41
C LYS A 33 2.78 -1.04 4.28
N HIS A 34 1.76 -1.56 3.61
CA HIS A 34 1.96 -2.48 2.49
C HIS A 34 2.71 -1.79 1.35
N ASN A 35 2.34 -0.54 1.07
CA ASN A 35 3.02 0.24 0.04
C ASN A 35 4.46 0.52 0.42
N ASP A 36 4.75 0.76 1.70
CA ASP A 36 6.13 0.97 2.14
C ASP A 36 6.99 -0.25 1.86
N ASP A 37 6.43 -1.45 2.08
CA ASP A 37 7.15 -2.69 1.78
C ASP A 37 7.44 -2.77 0.28
N HIS A 38 6.47 -2.42 -0.55
CA HIS A 38 6.68 -2.44 -2.00
C HIS A 38 7.73 -1.41 -2.43
N VAL A 39 7.73 -0.24 -1.81
CA VAL A 39 8.72 0.79 -2.14
C VAL A 39 10.13 0.24 -1.87
N ASN A 40 10.32 -0.44 -0.75
CA ASN A 40 11.62 -1.02 -0.44
C ASN A 40 12.04 -2.03 -1.50
N THR A 41 11.11 -2.86 -1.95
CA THR A 41 11.37 -3.86 -2.98
C THR A 41 11.73 -3.19 -4.31
N TYR A 42 10.96 -2.18 -4.71
CA TYR A 42 11.23 -1.45 -5.95
C TYR A 42 12.58 -0.78 -5.89
N ARG A 43 12.94 -0.24 -4.73
CA ARG A 43 14.22 0.43 -4.55
C ARG A 43 15.39 -0.54 -4.72
N GLU A 44 15.25 -1.75 -4.15
CA GLU A 44 16.27 -2.77 -4.31
C GLU A 44 16.45 -3.17 -5.77
N TRP A 45 15.34 -3.38 -6.45
CA TRP A 45 15.42 -3.79 -7.85
C TRP A 45 15.87 -2.66 -8.76
N SER A 46 15.60 -1.42 -8.37
CA SER A 46 16.14 -0.28 -9.09
C SER A 46 17.67 -0.31 -9.06
N LYS A 47 18.22 -0.57 -7.88
CA LYS A 47 19.68 -0.66 -7.75
C LYS A 47 20.25 -1.80 -8.58
N LYS A 48 19.60 -2.95 -8.55
CA LYS A 48 20.04 -4.09 -9.34
C LYS A 48 19.99 -3.78 -10.83
N ALA A 49 18.93 -3.12 -11.26
CA ALA A 49 18.82 -2.75 -12.66
C ALA A 49 19.98 -1.83 -13.08
N GLY A 50 20.33 -0.88 -12.20
CA GLY A 50 21.43 0.02 -12.48
C GLY A 50 22.75 -0.73 -12.63
N SER A 51 22.98 -1.73 -11.79
CA SER A 51 24.22 -2.48 -11.85
C SER A 51 24.29 -3.38 -13.08
N GLU A 52 23.14 -3.64 -13.74
CA GLU A 52 23.09 -4.42 -14.96
C GLU A 52 23.04 -3.53 -16.20
N ASN A 53 23.33 -2.23 -16.03
CA ASN A 53 23.32 -1.27 -17.12
C ASN A 53 21.93 -1.09 -17.75
N LEU A 54 20.88 -1.27 -16.93
CA LEU A 54 19.51 -1.08 -17.38
C LEU A 54 19.02 0.26 -16.86
N GLY A 55 19.63 1.34 -17.33
CA GLY A 55 19.38 2.67 -16.79
C GLY A 55 17.96 3.13 -16.90
N GLU A 56 17.28 2.81 -17.99
CA GLU A 56 15.88 3.23 -18.15
C GLU A 56 14.98 2.47 -17.20
N VAL A 57 15.26 1.18 -16.98
CA VAL A 57 14.49 0.39 -16.03
C VAL A 57 14.73 0.92 -14.60
N GLU A 58 15.99 1.21 -14.28
CA GLU A 58 16.32 1.79 -12.99
C GLU A 58 15.52 3.07 -12.75
N HIS A 59 15.48 3.94 -13.74
CA HIS A 59 14.79 5.22 -13.63
C HIS A 59 13.28 5.00 -13.41
N LEU A 60 12.67 4.08 -14.15
CA LEU A 60 11.24 3.83 -14.02
C LEU A 60 10.90 3.25 -12.66
N LEU A 61 11.76 2.39 -12.12
CA LEU A 61 11.54 1.83 -10.80
C LEU A 61 11.67 2.90 -9.71
N LYS A 62 12.60 3.84 -9.88
CA LYS A 62 12.69 4.96 -8.96
C LYS A 62 11.42 5.81 -9.01
N GLU A 63 10.90 6.04 -10.19
CA GLU A 63 9.66 6.80 -10.32
C GLU A 63 8.50 6.06 -9.66
N ALA A 64 8.46 4.73 -9.80
CA ALA A 64 7.42 3.93 -9.15
C ALA A 64 7.49 4.09 -7.64
N CYS A 65 8.70 4.15 -7.07
CA CYS A 65 8.87 4.42 -5.64
C CYS A 65 8.25 5.76 -5.27
N GLU A 66 8.59 6.80 -6.02
CA GLU A 66 8.12 8.14 -5.71
C GLU A 66 6.60 8.25 -5.79
N ARG A 67 6.02 7.63 -6.80
CA ARG A 67 4.57 7.67 -6.95
C ARG A 67 3.87 6.89 -5.86
N THR A 68 4.44 5.76 -5.44
CA THR A 68 3.87 4.99 -4.35
C THR A 68 3.91 5.78 -3.05
N LEU A 69 5.01 6.48 -2.80
CA LEU A 69 5.11 7.34 -1.61
C LEU A 69 4.11 8.49 -1.67
N SER A 70 3.86 9.03 -2.86
CA SER A 70 2.84 10.07 -3.03
C SER A 70 1.44 9.55 -2.71
N ILE A 71 1.16 8.31 -3.13
CA ILE A 71 -0.11 7.68 -2.79
C ILE A 71 -0.26 7.57 -1.28
N ASN A 72 0.82 7.17 -0.60
CA ASN A 72 0.79 7.06 0.85
C ASN A 72 0.48 8.41 1.53
N GLU A 73 0.98 9.51 0.97
CA GLU A 73 0.67 10.82 1.53
C GLU A 73 -0.82 11.12 1.42
N LEU A 74 -1.44 10.72 0.31
CA LEU A 74 -2.88 10.89 0.17
C LEU A 74 -3.64 10.06 1.20
N PHE A 75 -3.19 8.82 1.43
CA PHE A 75 -3.83 7.97 2.44
C PHE A 75 -3.67 8.55 3.84
N LYS A 76 -2.51 9.13 4.13
CA LYS A 76 -2.30 9.77 5.43
C LYS A 76 -3.24 10.96 5.62
N GLN A 77 -3.44 11.74 4.56
CA GLN A 77 -4.38 12.84 4.61
C GLN A 77 -5.80 12.32 4.80
N ALA A 78 -6.15 11.23 4.14
CA ALA A 78 -7.47 10.64 4.30
C ALA A 78 -7.71 10.21 5.75
N ILE A 79 -6.68 9.62 6.38
CA ILE A 79 -6.80 9.21 7.78
C ILE A 79 -7.09 10.43 8.65
N LYS A 80 -6.41 11.54 8.40
CA LYS A 80 -6.66 12.75 9.19
C LYS A 80 -8.09 13.24 9.04
N LYS A 81 -8.66 13.07 7.85
CA LYS A 81 -10.04 13.51 7.63
C LYS A 81 -11.05 12.62 8.34
N LEU A 82 -10.66 11.43 8.73
CA LEU A 82 -11.54 10.51 9.44
C LEU A 82 -11.62 10.83 10.93
N ARG A 83 -10.71 11.62 11.46
CA ARG A 83 -10.64 11.91 12.90
C ARG A 83 -11.44 13.13 13.30
#